data_4c4f9bb56ea0716eb090ce1ce02e129a
#
_entry.id   4c4f9bb56ea0716eb090ce1ce02e129a
#
_cell.length_a   1.000
_cell.length_b   1.000
_cell.length_c   1.000
_cell.angle_alpha   90.00
_cell.angle_beta   90.00
_cell.angle_gamma   90.00
#
_symmetry.space_group_name_H-M   'P 1'
#
loop_
_entity.id
_entity.type
_entity.pdbx_description
1 polymer ?
#
loop_
_entity_poly.entity_id
_entity_poly.type
_entity_poly.pdbx_seq_one_letter_code
_entity_poly.pdbx_strand_id
1 'polypeptide(L)' 'MIGADDPDAAIILQAAKDYRKALRTLSLNPHNRSAQYECRSIEQFFRSGWFGVLTRLDPELLISKLKAEVAA' A
#
# COMPACT_ATOMS: atom_id res chain seq x y z
N MET A 1 -10.78 -21.63 -3.85
CA MET A 1 -10.01 -20.67 -4.66
C MET A 1 -10.13 -19.29 -4.06
N ILE A 2 -9.02 -18.67 -3.84
CA ILE A 2 -8.99 -17.30 -3.36
C ILE A 2 -9.14 -16.40 -4.57
N GLY A 3 -10.22 -15.69 -4.60
CA GLY A 3 -10.48 -14.83 -5.73
C GLY A 3 -10.74 -13.40 -5.32
N ALA A 4 -11.19 -12.62 -6.28
CA ALA A 4 -11.57 -11.23 -6.05
C ALA A 4 -12.77 -11.12 -5.09
N ASP A 5 -13.41 -12.24 -4.77
CA ASP A 5 -14.56 -12.27 -3.88
C ASP A 5 -14.17 -12.30 -2.40
N ASP A 6 -12.88 -12.49 -2.09
CA ASP A 6 -12.40 -12.49 -0.72
C ASP A 6 -12.31 -11.02 -0.23
N PRO A 7 -13.15 -10.61 0.75
CA PRO A 7 -13.12 -9.23 1.21
C PRO A 7 -11.78 -8.81 1.82
N ASP A 8 -11.06 -9.74 2.44
CA ASP A 8 -9.77 -9.43 3.03
C ASP A 8 -8.73 -9.15 1.95
N ALA A 9 -8.74 -9.95 0.88
CA ALA A 9 -7.86 -9.74 -0.24
C ALA A 9 -8.20 -8.42 -0.96
N ALA A 10 -9.47 -8.08 -1.06
CA ALA A 10 -9.91 -6.83 -1.68
C ALA A 10 -9.39 -5.61 -0.91
N ILE A 11 -9.41 -5.66 0.41
CA ILE A 11 -8.89 -4.57 1.25
C ILE A 11 -7.39 -4.36 0.98
N ILE A 12 -6.63 -5.44 0.95
CA ILE A 12 -5.19 -5.37 0.71
C ILE A 12 -4.89 -4.86 -0.70
N LEU A 13 -5.61 -5.35 -1.70
CA LEU A 13 -5.44 -4.92 -3.08
C LEU A 13 -5.77 -3.45 -3.26
N GLN A 14 -6.83 -2.97 -2.61
CA GLN A 14 -7.21 -1.57 -2.68
C GLN A 14 -6.14 -0.69 -2.04
N ALA A 15 -5.64 -1.09 -0.88
CA ALA A 15 -4.57 -0.36 -0.21
C ALA A 15 -3.30 -0.30 -1.08
N ALA A 16 -2.95 -1.40 -1.73
CA ALA A 16 -1.78 -1.45 -2.61
C ALA A 16 -1.95 -0.52 -3.80
N LYS A 17 -3.13 -0.49 -4.41
CA LYS A 17 -3.43 0.40 -5.53
C LYS A 17 -3.33 1.87 -5.11
N ASP A 18 -3.92 2.20 -3.97
CA ASP A 18 -3.90 3.56 -3.45
C ASP A 18 -2.48 3.99 -3.13
N TYR A 19 -1.69 3.10 -2.58
CA TYR A 19 -0.29 3.37 -2.27
C TYR A 19 0.52 3.65 -3.54
N ARG A 20 0.37 2.83 -4.57
CA ARG A 20 1.04 3.05 -5.86
C ARG A 20 0.67 4.41 -6.45
N LYS A 21 -0.62 4.74 -6.39
CA LYS A 21 -1.10 6.03 -6.90
C LYS A 21 -0.47 7.19 -6.16
N ALA A 22 -0.43 7.12 -4.83
CA ALA A 22 0.18 8.17 -4.02
C ALA A 22 1.69 8.27 -4.28
N LEU A 23 2.37 7.16 -4.45
CA LEU A 23 3.80 7.16 -4.77
C LEU A 23 4.08 7.80 -6.13
N ARG A 24 3.23 7.52 -7.12
CA ARG A 24 3.37 8.14 -8.46
C ARG A 24 3.18 9.64 -8.36
N THR A 25 2.19 10.08 -7.60
CA THR A 25 1.95 11.51 -7.39
C THR A 25 3.19 12.16 -6.76
N LEU A 26 3.77 11.52 -5.75
CA LEU A 26 4.98 12.03 -5.11
C LEU A 26 6.20 12.03 -6.04
N SER A 27 6.26 11.07 -6.96
CA SER A 27 7.32 11.02 -7.95
C SER A 27 7.30 12.25 -8.86
N LEU A 28 6.10 12.72 -9.20
CA LEU A 28 5.90 13.90 -10.04
C LEU A 28 5.91 15.20 -9.23
N ASN A 29 5.43 15.14 -8.00
CA ASN A 29 5.34 16.31 -7.12
C ASN A 29 5.67 15.89 -5.69
N PRO A 30 6.96 15.92 -5.29
CA PRO A 30 7.37 15.47 -3.96
C PRO A 30 6.79 16.29 -2.81
N HIS A 31 6.32 17.50 -3.08
CA HIS A 31 5.76 18.39 -2.06
C HIS A 31 4.23 18.27 -1.92
N ASN A 32 3.61 17.34 -2.62
CA ASN A 32 2.18 17.13 -2.52
C ASN A 32 1.83 16.54 -1.15
N ARG A 33 1.25 17.37 -0.29
CA ARG A 33 0.96 16.98 1.09
C ARG A 33 -0.10 15.89 1.19
N SER A 34 -1.11 15.93 0.31
CA SER A 34 -2.15 14.92 0.29
C SER A 34 -1.57 13.54 -0.01
N ALA A 35 -0.67 13.47 -1.00
CA ALA A 35 -0.02 12.21 -1.35
C ALA A 35 0.91 11.73 -0.23
N GLN A 36 1.64 12.64 0.42
CA GLN A 36 2.47 12.29 1.57
C GLN A 36 1.65 11.71 2.70
N TYR A 37 0.54 12.34 3.01
CA TYR A 37 -0.36 11.88 4.06
C TYR A 37 -0.93 10.51 3.72
N GLU A 38 -1.36 10.34 2.47
CA GLU A 38 -1.94 9.08 2.02
C GLU A 38 -0.93 7.94 2.10
N CYS A 39 0.30 8.16 1.64
CA CYS A 39 1.37 7.16 1.75
C CYS A 39 1.61 6.76 3.20
N ARG A 40 1.71 7.75 4.10
CA ARG A 40 1.94 7.50 5.51
C ARG A 40 0.79 6.71 6.14
N SER A 41 -0.43 7.09 5.81
CA SER A 41 -1.63 6.44 6.32
C SER A 41 -1.69 4.96 5.89
N ILE A 42 -1.40 4.70 4.62
CA ILE A 42 -1.40 3.33 4.09
C ILE A 42 -0.25 2.51 4.68
N GLU A 43 0.92 3.12 4.86
CA GLU A 43 2.04 2.45 5.52
C GLU A 43 1.69 2.05 6.94
N GLN A 44 0.98 2.91 7.68
CA GLN A 44 0.51 2.57 9.01
C GLN A 44 -0.46 1.39 8.97
N PHE A 45 -1.33 1.35 7.98
CA PHE A 45 -2.24 0.21 7.80
C PHE A 45 -1.45 -1.08 7.58
N PHE A 46 -0.44 -1.06 6.71
CA PHE A 46 0.36 -2.25 6.45
C PHE A 46 1.14 -2.70 7.68
N ARG A 47 1.57 -1.78 8.54
CA ARG A 47 2.32 -2.08 9.76
C ARG A 47 1.45 -2.38 10.96
N SER A 48 0.13 -2.24 10.82
CA SER A 48 -0.79 -2.48 11.92
C SER A 48 -0.96 -3.97 12.18
N GLY A 49 -1.41 -4.31 13.39
CA GLY A 49 -1.76 -5.69 13.71
C GLY A 49 -2.87 -6.23 12.84
N TRP A 50 -3.73 -5.33 12.33
CA TRP A 50 -4.81 -5.70 11.43
C TRP A 50 -4.29 -6.38 10.16
N PHE A 51 -3.25 -5.82 9.54
CA PHE A 51 -2.65 -6.41 8.34
C PHE A 51 -2.10 -7.81 8.63
N GLY A 52 -1.47 -8.00 9.79
CA GLY A 52 -0.97 -9.30 10.20
C GLY A 52 -2.05 -10.35 10.39
N VAL A 53 -3.27 -9.92 10.72
CA VAL A 53 -4.43 -10.82 10.81
C VAL A 53 -4.91 -11.21 9.42
N LEU A 54 -4.85 -10.28 8.45
CA LEU A 54 -5.34 -10.51 7.09
C LEU A 54 -4.40 -11.36 6.25
N THR A 55 -3.09 -11.29 6.50
CA THR A 55 -2.10 -11.94 5.65
C THR A 55 -0.83 -12.23 6.43
N ARG A 56 -0.04 -13.18 5.92
CA ARG A 56 1.28 -13.51 6.46
C ARG A 56 2.41 -12.76 5.76
N LEU A 57 2.08 -11.86 4.85
CA LEU A 57 3.08 -11.08 4.14
C LEU A 57 3.81 -10.15 5.10
N ASP A 58 5.11 -9.98 4.85
CA ASP A 58 5.90 -9.00 5.59
C ASP A 58 5.55 -7.60 5.06
N PRO A 59 5.00 -6.72 5.91
CA PRO A 59 4.58 -5.39 5.46
C PRO A 59 5.75 -4.56 4.95
N GLU A 60 6.93 -4.68 5.54
CA GLU A 60 8.10 -3.93 5.08
C GLU A 60 8.53 -4.37 3.69
N LEU A 61 8.47 -5.67 3.42
CA LEU A 61 8.78 -6.19 2.10
C LEU A 61 7.77 -5.71 1.06
N LEU A 62 6.49 -5.72 1.41
CA LEU A 62 5.44 -5.24 0.52
C LEU A 62 5.64 -3.76 0.19
N ILE A 63 5.89 -2.93 1.20
CA ILE A 63 6.13 -1.51 1.01
C ILE A 63 7.34 -1.29 0.10
N SER A 64 8.43 -2.01 0.33
CA SER A 64 9.63 -1.92 -0.49
C SER A 64 9.36 -2.27 -1.94
N LYS A 65 8.61 -3.33 -2.17
CA LYS A 65 8.27 -3.77 -3.53
C LYS A 65 7.41 -2.74 -4.26
N LEU A 66 6.43 -2.18 -3.57
CA LEU A 66 5.56 -1.16 -4.18
C LEU A 66 6.35 0.10 -4.52
N LYS A 67 7.27 0.51 -3.66
CA LYS A 67 8.14 1.64 -3.94
C LYS A 67 9.04 1.36 -5.15
N ALA A 68 9.58 0.16 -5.23
CA ALA A 68 10.44 -0.23 -6.35
C ALA A 68 9.68 -0.23 -7.67
N GLU A 69 8.43 -0.69 -7.67
CA GLU A 69 7.59 -0.68 -8.86
C GLU A 69 7.39 0.74 -9.41
N VAL A 70 7.18 1.70 -8.53
CA VAL A 70 6.96 3.08 -8.94
C VAL A 70 8.26 3.75 -9.36
N ALA A 71 9.36 3.41 -8.70
CA ALA A 71 10.67 4.00 -9.02
C ALA A 71 11.25 3.47 -10.33
N ALA A 72 10.82 2.30 -10.74
CA ALA A 72 11.29 1.70 -12.01
C ALA A 72 10.64 2.36 -13.26
#